data_096b076baf37e0e0f2a1170cc0965f5b
#
_entry.id   096b076baf37e0e0f2a1170cc0965f5b
#
_cell.length_a   1.000
_cell.length_b   1.000
_cell.length_c   1.000
_cell.angle_alpha   90.00
_cell.angle_beta   90.00
_cell.angle_gamma   90.00
#
_symmetry.space_group_name_H-M   'P 1'
#
loop_
_entity.id
_entity.type
_entity.pdbx_description
1 polymer ?
#
loop_
_entity_poly.entity_id
_entity_poly.type
_entity_poly.pdbx_seq_one_letter_code
_entity_poly.pdbx_strand_id
1 'polypeptide(L)'
;MHAHLRLGAVMCTLVVPAACERDTPKASSVDAAHSSRATLRETPPPAMAGVEMSLQERILASYASLTSAQRSHGSDADLGRAYGQVGKLLLAAELYDQAEPHLLNAASLEPGELAWPYFLAHAYRLTFQSDKAIARFEDVLRLKPDHVAALVWLGTMHVDNGRADRAEPLLTKAVSLEPRSAAALFELGKAALAAGDSARAVTHLEAALAADPGADGVHYALAMAYRARGDEQRATAHVRLWKDERLYPVDPLMTEITDLLKTAVVFEIRGTQAMDDRKWTEAAALFREGLKVAPRDATLHQNLGTALYLAGDPRAAEAEFEEAIRLLPGYAKPLFSLGVLMEERGRDAEAIDRFTRAVASDPTMVNARVSLADALRRSGKLDAAITEYTEIVKIDPSASNARFGRAMALVRLRRFAEARSVLEDAVRVHPEQPGLAHALARLLASAPDDAVRDGRRALSIMQSLEKTAAPSVALIETTAMALAESGRFAEAIARQRQAIAMATQTRRTDLVTRLSENLRRYESNMPSRTPWADDDPVHLPRAAQR
;
A
#
# COMPACT_ATOMS: atom_id res chain seq x y z
N MET A 1 -74.03 21.87 -8.13
CA MET A 1 -74.56 23.21 -7.77
C MET A 1 -73.59 24.20 -8.39
N HIS A 2 -73.88 24.74 -9.53
CA HIS A 2 -74.44 26.07 -9.83
C HIS A 2 -73.42 27.18 -9.44
N ALA A 3 -73.05 28.17 -10.20
CA ALA A 3 -73.52 28.71 -11.51
C ALA A 3 -72.49 29.79 -11.95
N HIS A 4 -72.24 29.92 -13.25
CA HIS A 4 -72.63 31.05 -14.16
C HIS A 4 -72.07 32.44 -13.78
N LEU A 5 -71.51 33.21 -14.58
CA LEU A 5 -71.72 33.89 -15.91
C LEU A 5 -71.08 35.28 -15.72
N ARG A 6 -70.52 36.05 -16.60
CA ARG A 6 -70.65 36.51 -17.99
C ARG A 6 -69.53 37.51 -18.30
N LEU A 7 -68.89 37.45 -19.42
CA LEU A 7 -68.95 38.35 -20.56
C LEU A 7 -69.09 39.87 -20.31
N GLY A 8 -68.16 40.61 -20.89
CA GLY A 8 -68.23 42.02 -21.13
C GLY A 8 -67.11 42.50 -22.03
N ALA A 9 -67.31 42.41 -23.36
CA ALA A 9 -66.48 43.07 -24.36
C ALA A 9 -66.87 44.55 -24.46
N VAL A 10 -65.89 45.44 -24.41
CA VAL A 10 -66.06 46.80 -24.96
C VAL A 10 -64.83 47.11 -25.78
N MET A 11 -65.11 47.29 -27.08
CA MET A 11 -64.26 47.76 -28.11
C MET A 11 -64.26 49.29 -28.06
N CYS A 12 -63.10 49.94 -27.99
CA CYS A 12 -63.02 51.37 -28.38
C CYS A 12 -61.69 51.62 -29.10
N THR A 13 -61.82 52.10 -30.26
CA THR A 13 -60.87 52.45 -31.31
C THR A 13 -60.21 53.81 -31.08
N LEU A 14 -58.99 53.92 -31.64
CA LEU A 14 -58.27 55.14 -32.05
C LEU A 14 -57.50 55.88 -30.94
N VAL A 15 -56.21 56.18 -31.11
CA VAL A 15 -55.52 57.08 -32.05
C VAL A 15 -54.00 56.87 -31.89
N VAL A 16 -53.26 56.74 -32.95
CA VAL A 16 -51.79 56.85 -33.00
C VAL A 16 -51.40 58.33 -32.93
N PRO A 17 -50.37 58.70 -32.22
CA PRO A 17 -49.34 59.55 -32.77
C PRO A 17 -47.94 58.87 -32.63
N ALA A 18 -47.21 58.92 -33.73
CA ALA A 18 -45.81 58.67 -33.80
C ALA A 18 -45.04 59.70 -32.96
N ALA A 19 -44.12 59.23 -32.11
CA ALA A 19 -42.90 59.99 -31.78
C ALA A 19 -41.92 59.17 -30.89
N CYS A 20 -40.68 59.24 -31.33
CA CYS A 20 -39.44 59.05 -30.58
C CYS A 20 -39.10 57.61 -30.14
N GLU A 21 -38.32 56.96 -31.00
CA GLU A 21 -37.27 56.02 -30.57
C GLU A 21 -36.45 56.69 -29.46
N ARG A 22 -36.65 56.20 -28.22
CA ARG A 22 -35.66 56.37 -27.17
C ARG A 22 -34.73 55.19 -27.25
N ASP A 23 -33.50 55.45 -27.73
CA ASP A 23 -32.37 54.59 -27.54
C ASP A 23 -32.34 54.11 -26.06
N THR A 24 -32.68 52.84 -25.83
CA THR A 24 -32.33 52.19 -24.60
C THR A 24 -30.81 52.07 -24.60
N PRO A 25 -30.11 52.58 -23.59
CA PRO A 25 -28.66 52.38 -23.53
C PRO A 25 -28.42 50.87 -23.46
N LYS A 26 -27.64 50.33 -24.41
CA LYS A 26 -27.02 48.99 -24.24
C LYS A 26 -26.32 49.05 -22.91
N ALA A 27 -26.79 48.22 -21.93
CA ALA A 27 -26.09 48.01 -20.70
C ALA A 27 -24.62 47.71 -21.04
N SER A 28 -23.72 48.49 -20.51
CA SER A 28 -22.30 48.36 -20.81
C SER A 28 -21.86 46.97 -20.35
N SER A 29 -20.93 46.34 -21.06
CA SER A 29 -20.35 45.05 -20.68
C SER A 29 -19.78 45.06 -19.28
N VAL A 30 -19.48 46.24 -18.72
CA VAL A 30 -19.02 46.46 -17.35
C VAL A 30 -20.13 46.23 -16.31
N ASP A 31 -21.37 46.64 -16.59
CA ASP A 31 -22.50 46.44 -15.67
C ASP A 31 -22.96 44.97 -15.62
N ALA A 32 -22.86 44.25 -16.73
CA ALA A 32 -23.11 42.81 -16.78
C ALA A 32 -22.06 42.02 -15.98
N ALA A 33 -20.78 42.41 -16.07
CA ALA A 33 -19.68 41.81 -15.33
C ALA A 33 -19.79 42.06 -13.81
N HIS A 34 -20.22 43.25 -13.39
CA HIS A 34 -20.47 43.54 -11.98
C HIS A 34 -21.65 42.75 -11.41
N SER A 35 -22.69 42.49 -12.19
CA SER A 35 -23.84 41.67 -11.79
C SER A 35 -23.48 40.19 -11.60
N SER A 36 -22.59 39.64 -12.45
CA SER A 36 -22.17 38.22 -12.31
C SER A 36 -21.31 37.96 -11.08
N ARG A 37 -20.43 38.90 -10.72
CA ARG A 37 -19.58 38.76 -9.51
C ARG A 37 -20.36 38.91 -8.21
N ALA A 38 -21.45 39.65 -8.19
CA ALA A 38 -22.29 39.81 -6.99
C ALA A 38 -23.04 38.54 -6.58
N THR A 39 -23.06 37.50 -7.42
CA THR A 39 -23.77 36.23 -7.19
C THR A 39 -22.87 35.04 -6.94
N LEU A 40 -21.54 35.26 -6.82
CA LEU A 40 -20.61 34.17 -6.56
C LEU A 40 -20.82 33.55 -5.18
N ARG A 41 -20.66 32.23 -5.11
CA ARG A 41 -20.73 31.49 -3.85
C ARG A 41 -19.50 31.69 -3.00
N GLU A 42 -19.68 31.65 -1.70
CA GLU A 42 -18.55 31.64 -0.76
C GLU A 42 -17.72 30.35 -0.94
N THR A 43 -16.42 30.50 -0.96
CA THR A 43 -15.45 29.41 -1.07
C THR A 43 -14.43 29.55 0.06
N PRO A 44 -14.70 28.95 1.24
CA PRO A 44 -13.77 29.00 2.35
C PRO A 44 -12.47 28.25 2.02
N PRO A 45 -11.38 28.49 2.76
CA PRO A 45 -10.15 27.73 2.62
C PRO A 45 -10.42 26.22 2.70
N PRO A 46 -9.84 25.40 1.79
CA PRO A 46 -10.10 23.97 1.76
C PRO A 46 -9.68 23.24 3.03
N ALA A 47 -10.55 22.40 3.56
CA ALA A 47 -10.24 21.46 4.63
C ALA A 47 -9.72 20.15 4.00
N MET A 48 -8.47 19.75 4.30
CA MET A 48 -7.75 18.71 3.57
C MET A 48 -7.35 17.52 4.44
N ALA A 49 -8.13 17.22 5.47
CA ALA A 49 -7.90 16.04 6.29
C ALA A 49 -7.98 14.76 5.44
N GLY A 50 -6.94 13.94 5.47
CA GLY A 50 -6.87 12.68 4.72
C GLY A 50 -6.43 12.82 3.25
N VAL A 51 -6.20 14.04 2.75
CA VAL A 51 -5.66 14.26 1.40
C VAL A 51 -4.15 14.04 1.40
N GLU A 52 -3.61 13.43 0.36
CA GLU A 52 -2.18 13.20 0.18
C GLU A 52 -1.42 14.54 0.08
N MET A 53 -0.21 14.60 0.68
CA MET A 53 0.53 15.85 0.90
C MET A 53 0.84 16.62 -0.39
N SER A 54 1.23 15.93 -1.47
CA SER A 54 1.54 16.57 -2.74
C SER A 54 0.31 17.23 -3.38
N LEU A 55 -0.85 16.60 -3.21
CA LEU A 55 -2.12 17.15 -3.67
C LEU A 55 -2.56 18.32 -2.78
N GLN A 56 -2.32 18.25 -1.46
CA GLN A 56 -2.55 19.37 -0.54
C GLN A 56 -1.75 20.61 -0.95
N GLU A 57 -0.45 20.46 -1.21
CA GLU A 57 0.43 21.57 -1.64
C GLU A 57 -0.11 22.22 -2.94
N ARG A 58 -0.56 21.42 -3.89
CA ARG A 58 -1.13 21.90 -5.15
C ARG A 58 -2.47 22.63 -4.95
N ILE A 59 -3.34 22.08 -4.08
CA ILE A 59 -4.61 22.74 -3.72
C ILE A 59 -4.33 24.10 -3.07
N LEU A 60 -3.40 24.16 -2.10
CA LEU A 60 -3.03 25.41 -1.42
C LEU A 60 -2.44 26.44 -2.39
N ALA A 61 -1.54 26.03 -3.27
CA ALA A 61 -0.96 26.91 -4.29
C ALA A 61 -2.04 27.47 -5.24
N SER A 62 -2.96 26.60 -5.67
CA SER A 62 -4.07 27.01 -6.54
C SER A 62 -5.06 27.94 -5.84
N TYR A 63 -5.35 27.67 -4.54
CA TYR A 63 -6.21 28.51 -3.73
C TYR A 63 -5.57 29.89 -3.46
N ALA A 64 -4.25 29.93 -3.22
CA ALA A 64 -3.52 31.19 -3.11
C ALA A 64 -3.59 32.01 -4.41
N SER A 65 -3.48 31.35 -5.57
CA SER A 65 -3.64 31.97 -6.90
C SER A 65 -5.06 32.52 -7.10
N LEU A 66 -6.09 31.75 -6.70
CA LEU A 66 -7.48 32.22 -6.70
C LEU A 66 -7.67 33.47 -5.83
N THR A 67 -7.14 33.44 -4.61
CA THR A 67 -7.22 34.58 -3.68
C THR A 67 -6.52 35.83 -4.25
N SER A 68 -5.40 35.64 -4.94
CA SER A 68 -4.72 36.72 -5.66
C SER A 68 -5.57 37.26 -6.83
N ALA A 69 -6.17 36.38 -7.63
CA ALA A 69 -7.05 36.76 -8.74
C ALA A 69 -8.29 37.53 -8.24
N GLN A 70 -8.87 37.12 -7.12
CA GLN A 70 -9.98 37.86 -6.48
C GLN A 70 -9.60 39.30 -6.10
N ARG A 71 -8.36 39.53 -5.62
CA ARG A 71 -7.86 40.85 -5.21
C ARG A 71 -7.45 41.76 -6.37
N SER A 72 -6.95 41.15 -7.45
CA SER A 72 -6.36 41.89 -8.57
C SER A 72 -7.38 42.50 -9.54
N HIS A 73 -8.69 42.29 -9.33
CA HIS A 73 -9.77 42.71 -10.24
C HIS A 73 -9.54 42.30 -11.71
N GLY A 74 -8.90 41.13 -11.92
CA GLY A 74 -8.67 40.54 -13.24
C GLY A 74 -9.96 40.29 -14.04
N SER A 75 -9.86 39.77 -15.27
CA SER A 75 -11.03 39.44 -16.09
C SER A 75 -11.88 38.32 -15.44
N ASP A 76 -13.17 38.26 -15.77
CA ASP A 76 -14.07 37.19 -15.32
C ASP A 76 -13.56 35.82 -15.80
N ALA A 77 -12.97 35.75 -16.99
CA ALA A 77 -12.35 34.52 -17.49
C ALA A 77 -11.12 34.08 -16.66
N ASP A 78 -10.25 35.02 -16.24
CA ASP A 78 -9.10 34.68 -15.37
C ASP A 78 -9.56 34.17 -14.00
N LEU A 79 -10.57 34.84 -13.45
CA LEU A 79 -11.16 34.42 -12.16
C LEU A 79 -11.91 33.10 -12.31
N GLY A 80 -12.62 32.87 -13.41
CA GLY A 80 -13.31 31.63 -13.72
C GLY A 80 -12.33 30.46 -13.80
N ARG A 81 -11.21 30.64 -14.54
CA ARG A 81 -10.14 29.63 -14.60
C ARG A 81 -9.52 29.34 -13.24
N ALA A 82 -9.30 30.36 -12.43
CA ALA A 82 -8.74 30.17 -11.09
C ALA A 82 -9.69 29.37 -10.18
N TYR A 83 -10.97 29.66 -10.18
CA TYR A 83 -11.99 28.84 -9.52
C TYR A 83 -12.04 27.42 -10.06
N GLY A 84 -12.06 27.25 -11.38
CA GLY A 84 -12.09 25.95 -12.03
C GLY A 84 -10.89 25.09 -11.67
N GLN A 85 -9.69 25.67 -11.62
CA GLN A 85 -8.48 24.94 -11.23
C GLN A 85 -8.52 24.44 -9.77
N VAL A 86 -9.00 25.25 -8.84
CA VAL A 86 -9.21 24.79 -7.45
C VAL A 86 -10.27 23.68 -7.43
N GLY A 87 -11.39 23.88 -8.12
CA GLY A 87 -12.48 22.88 -8.21
C GLY A 87 -12.02 21.54 -8.78
N LYS A 88 -11.18 21.54 -9.83
CA LYS A 88 -10.57 20.33 -10.40
C LYS A 88 -9.69 19.58 -9.39
N LEU A 89 -8.83 20.27 -8.67
CA LEU A 89 -7.96 19.68 -7.67
C LEU A 89 -8.77 19.10 -6.49
N LEU A 90 -9.82 19.81 -6.07
CA LEU A 90 -10.74 19.31 -5.03
C LEU A 90 -11.55 18.11 -5.51
N LEU A 91 -11.97 18.08 -6.76
CA LEU A 91 -12.62 16.93 -7.39
C LEU A 91 -11.68 15.71 -7.43
N ALA A 92 -10.42 15.94 -7.82
CA ALA A 92 -9.38 14.91 -7.78
C ALA A 92 -9.13 14.37 -6.35
N ALA A 93 -9.19 15.25 -5.35
CA ALA A 93 -9.07 14.88 -3.94
C ALA A 93 -10.33 14.23 -3.35
N GLU A 94 -11.37 13.97 -4.15
CA GLU A 94 -12.68 13.47 -3.74
C GLU A 94 -13.42 14.37 -2.72
N LEU A 95 -13.00 15.64 -2.62
CA LEU A 95 -13.63 16.65 -1.76
C LEU A 95 -14.79 17.32 -2.50
N TYR A 96 -15.80 16.52 -2.88
CA TYR A 96 -16.89 16.91 -3.78
C TYR A 96 -17.69 18.11 -3.27
N ASP A 97 -18.02 18.16 -1.98
CA ASP A 97 -18.79 19.25 -1.38
C ASP A 97 -18.02 20.58 -1.42
N GLN A 98 -16.70 20.52 -1.37
CA GLN A 98 -15.84 21.70 -1.49
C GLN A 98 -15.57 22.06 -2.96
N ALA A 99 -15.54 21.08 -3.87
CA ALA A 99 -15.38 21.30 -5.31
C ALA A 99 -16.60 22.01 -5.93
N GLU A 100 -17.82 21.66 -5.48
CA GLU A 100 -19.08 22.18 -6.02
C GLU A 100 -19.13 23.71 -6.10
N PRO A 101 -18.94 24.50 -5.02
CA PRO A 101 -19.03 25.95 -5.09
C PRO A 101 -17.96 26.58 -6.00
N HIS A 102 -16.76 25.99 -6.05
CA HIS A 102 -15.70 26.47 -6.94
C HIS A 102 -16.05 26.26 -8.41
N LEU A 103 -16.51 25.07 -8.78
CA LEU A 103 -16.90 24.75 -10.16
C LEU A 103 -18.15 25.52 -10.59
N LEU A 104 -19.09 25.79 -9.67
CA LEU A 104 -20.26 26.62 -9.95
C LEU A 104 -19.88 28.08 -10.21
N ASN A 105 -18.92 28.63 -9.47
CA ASN A 105 -18.40 29.97 -9.72
C ASN A 105 -17.67 30.03 -11.07
N ALA A 106 -16.86 29.00 -11.37
CA ALA A 106 -16.18 28.90 -12.67
C ALA A 106 -17.20 28.89 -13.84
N ALA A 107 -18.23 28.05 -13.74
CA ALA A 107 -19.29 27.98 -14.77
C ALA A 107 -20.08 29.28 -14.91
N SER A 108 -20.27 30.04 -13.82
CA SER A 108 -20.94 31.34 -13.87
C SER A 108 -20.10 32.43 -14.56
N LEU A 109 -18.77 32.38 -14.36
CA LEU A 109 -17.83 33.34 -14.92
C LEU A 109 -17.41 33.01 -16.37
N GLU A 110 -17.41 31.73 -16.73
CA GLU A 110 -17.06 31.22 -18.06
C GLU A 110 -18.19 30.30 -18.59
N PRO A 111 -19.36 30.85 -18.94
CA PRO A 111 -20.54 30.07 -19.34
C PRO A 111 -20.37 29.31 -20.67
N GLY A 112 -19.35 29.64 -21.46
CA GLY A 112 -19.01 28.95 -22.70
C GLY A 112 -18.01 27.81 -22.52
N GLU A 113 -17.42 27.65 -21.34
CA GLU A 113 -16.44 26.59 -21.05
C GLU A 113 -17.16 25.31 -20.57
N LEU A 114 -17.12 24.26 -21.40
CA LEU A 114 -17.84 23.03 -21.14
C LEU A 114 -17.23 22.18 -20.01
N ALA A 115 -15.97 22.39 -19.67
CA ALA A 115 -15.27 21.61 -18.66
C ALA A 115 -15.92 21.74 -17.26
N TRP A 116 -16.40 22.94 -16.92
CA TRP A 116 -16.98 23.20 -15.59
C TRP A 116 -18.30 22.46 -15.35
N PRO A 117 -19.32 22.56 -16.23
CA PRO A 117 -20.52 21.72 -16.08
C PRO A 117 -20.20 20.23 -16.20
N TYR A 118 -19.17 19.83 -16.98
CA TYR A 118 -18.77 18.45 -17.09
C TYR A 118 -18.23 17.90 -15.76
N PHE A 119 -17.31 18.60 -15.12
CA PHE A 119 -16.78 18.21 -13.81
C PHE A 119 -17.85 18.21 -12.71
N LEU A 120 -18.78 19.19 -12.73
CA LEU A 120 -19.93 19.21 -11.84
C LEU A 120 -20.82 18.00 -12.03
N ALA A 121 -21.11 17.60 -13.29
CA ALA A 121 -21.87 16.41 -13.58
C ALA A 121 -21.27 15.16 -12.95
N HIS A 122 -19.94 15.00 -13.06
CA HIS A 122 -19.22 13.90 -12.44
C HIS A 122 -19.22 13.97 -10.90
N ALA A 123 -19.03 15.14 -10.31
CA ALA A 123 -19.11 15.33 -8.86
C ALA A 123 -20.50 14.89 -8.33
N TYR A 124 -21.57 15.32 -8.99
CA TYR A 124 -22.94 14.94 -8.64
C TYR A 124 -23.23 13.45 -8.88
N ARG A 125 -22.70 12.87 -9.97
CA ARG A 125 -22.84 11.43 -10.23
C ARG A 125 -22.15 10.60 -9.15
N LEU A 126 -20.94 10.97 -8.73
CA LEU A 126 -20.16 10.28 -7.70
C LEU A 126 -20.77 10.44 -6.30
N THR A 127 -21.54 11.51 -6.07
CA THR A 127 -22.27 11.74 -4.81
C THR A 127 -23.75 11.34 -4.89
N PHE A 128 -24.13 10.56 -5.91
CA PHE A 128 -25.50 10.02 -6.10
C PHE A 128 -26.61 11.08 -6.23
N GLN A 129 -26.28 12.30 -6.67
CA GLN A 129 -27.21 13.38 -6.92
C GLN A 129 -27.66 13.36 -8.39
N SER A 130 -28.39 12.30 -8.80
CA SER A 130 -28.67 11.95 -10.19
C SER A 130 -29.32 13.09 -10.99
N ASP A 131 -30.33 13.80 -10.43
CA ASP A 131 -31.02 14.88 -11.16
C ASP A 131 -30.09 16.06 -11.44
N LYS A 132 -29.22 16.43 -10.50
CA LYS A 132 -28.23 17.48 -10.71
C LYS A 132 -27.19 17.06 -11.77
N ALA A 133 -26.74 15.81 -11.73
CA ALA A 133 -25.78 15.29 -12.69
C ALA A 133 -26.35 15.31 -14.12
N ILE A 134 -27.60 14.83 -14.29
CA ILE A 134 -28.32 14.87 -15.56
C ILE A 134 -28.38 16.31 -16.10
N ALA A 135 -28.82 17.27 -15.27
CA ALA A 135 -28.92 18.67 -15.68
C ALA A 135 -27.55 19.25 -16.15
N ARG A 136 -26.46 18.87 -15.46
CA ARG A 136 -25.10 19.33 -15.87
C ARG A 136 -24.61 18.68 -17.16
N PHE A 137 -24.87 17.38 -17.39
CA PHE A 137 -24.56 16.76 -18.69
C PHE A 137 -25.40 17.35 -19.82
N GLU A 138 -26.66 17.71 -19.56
CA GLU A 138 -27.49 18.44 -20.54
C GLU A 138 -26.90 19.82 -20.86
N ASP A 139 -26.34 20.56 -19.88
CA ASP A 139 -25.62 21.80 -20.09
C ASP A 139 -24.41 21.58 -21.02
N VAL A 140 -23.62 20.53 -20.80
CA VAL A 140 -22.50 20.16 -21.68
C VAL A 140 -22.96 19.93 -23.10
N LEU A 141 -24.03 19.13 -23.28
CA LEU A 141 -24.56 18.84 -24.63
C LEU A 141 -25.23 20.03 -25.31
N ARG A 142 -25.63 21.04 -24.53
CA ARG A 142 -26.09 22.33 -25.12
C ARG A 142 -24.89 23.12 -25.67
N LEU A 143 -23.74 23.08 -25.03
CA LEU A 143 -22.51 23.73 -25.51
C LEU A 143 -21.85 22.92 -26.63
N LYS A 144 -21.81 21.61 -26.52
CA LYS A 144 -21.22 20.70 -27.50
C LYS A 144 -22.11 19.48 -27.72
N PRO A 145 -23.06 19.54 -28.68
CA PRO A 145 -24.05 18.49 -28.91
C PRO A 145 -23.48 17.13 -29.35
N ASP A 146 -22.23 17.09 -29.80
CA ASP A 146 -21.50 15.90 -30.27
C ASP A 146 -20.42 15.43 -29.28
N HIS A 147 -20.49 15.81 -28.00
CA HIS A 147 -19.57 15.38 -26.98
C HIS A 147 -19.87 13.92 -26.57
N VAL A 148 -19.14 12.96 -27.17
CA VAL A 148 -19.44 11.52 -27.06
C VAL A 148 -19.47 11.05 -25.61
N ALA A 149 -18.47 11.38 -24.80
CA ALA A 149 -18.44 10.95 -23.40
C ALA A 149 -19.68 11.46 -22.62
N ALA A 150 -20.12 12.72 -22.83
CA ALA A 150 -21.32 13.24 -22.18
C ALA A 150 -22.60 12.55 -22.67
N LEU A 151 -22.70 12.21 -23.97
CA LEU A 151 -23.81 11.41 -24.50
C LEU A 151 -23.89 10.04 -23.86
N VAL A 152 -22.75 9.35 -23.70
CA VAL A 152 -22.70 8.04 -23.06
C VAL A 152 -23.05 8.15 -21.58
N TRP A 153 -22.45 9.08 -20.84
CA TRP A 153 -22.73 9.25 -19.41
C TRP A 153 -24.20 9.61 -19.13
N LEU A 154 -24.76 10.55 -19.92
CA LEU A 154 -26.17 10.92 -19.78
C LEU A 154 -27.10 9.74 -20.14
N GLY A 155 -26.74 8.99 -21.19
CA GLY A 155 -27.45 7.78 -21.59
C GLY A 155 -27.41 6.72 -20.49
N THR A 156 -26.23 6.44 -19.92
CA THR A 156 -26.05 5.54 -18.78
C THR A 156 -26.96 5.95 -17.60
N MET A 157 -26.95 7.23 -17.23
CA MET A 157 -27.79 7.73 -16.13
C MET A 157 -29.29 7.55 -16.41
N HIS A 158 -29.72 7.71 -17.65
CA HIS A 158 -31.11 7.43 -18.01
C HIS A 158 -31.43 5.94 -17.97
N VAL A 159 -30.54 5.06 -18.41
CA VAL A 159 -30.69 3.58 -18.27
C VAL A 159 -30.83 3.20 -16.79
N ASP A 160 -29.90 3.69 -15.95
CA ASP A 160 -29.88 3.37 -14.52
C ASP A 160 -31.15 3.90 -13.78
N ASN A 161 -31.74 4.99 -14.28
CA ASN A 161 -33.01 5.55 -13.80
C ASN A 161 -34.26 4.92 -14.45
N GLY A 162 -34.11 3.84 -15.23
CA GLY A 162 -35.22 3.15 -15.90
C GLY A 162 -35.87 3.93 -17.05
N ARG A 163 -35.20 4.96 -17.61
CA ARG A 163 -35.69 5.83 -18.68
C ARG A 163 -35.04 5.47 -20.02
N ALA A 164 -35.22 4.22 -20.46
CA ALA A 164 -34.62 3.69 -21.68
C ALA A 164 -35.02 4.52 -22.93
N ASP A 165 -36.23 5.07 -22.97
CA ASP A 165 -36.73 5.96 -24.02
C ASP A 165 -35.91 7.25 -24.19
N ARG A 166 -35.37 7.78 -23.09
CA ARG A 166 -34.47 8.94 -23.11
C ARG A 166 -33.01 8.56 -23.39
N ALA A 167 -32.61 7.39 -22.97
CA ALA A 167 -31.24 6.90 -23.16
C ALA A 167 -30.94 6.56 -24.63
N GLU A 168 -31.89 5.90 -25.32
CA GLU A 168 -31.69 5.37 -26.68
C GLU A 168 -31.25 6.42 -27.70
N PRO A 169 -31.89 7.61 -27.83
CA PRO A 169 -31.47 8.61 -28.82
C PRO A 169 -30.06 9.16 -28.54
N LEU A 170 -29.68 9.30 -27.27
CA LEU A 170 -28.35 9.78 -26.87
C LEU A 170 -27.26 8.75 -27.22
N LEU A 171 -27.49 7.49 -26.85
CA LEU A 171 -26.56 6.39 -27.08
C LEU A 171 -26.45 6.04 -28.57
N THR A 172 -27.57 6.10 -29.32
CA THR A 172 -27.55 5.94 -30.79
C THR A 172 -26.69 7.04 -31.43
N LYS A 173 -26.84 8.30 -30.97
CA LYS A 173 -25.99 9.38 -31.44
C LYS A 173 -24.52 9.14 -31.07
N ALA A 174 -24.21 8.69 -29.86
CA ALA A 174 -22.85 8.35 -29.47
C ALA A 174 -22.24 7.27 -30.38
N VAL A 175 -22.98 6.20 -30.65
CA VAL A 175 -22.55 5.13 -31.56
C VAL A 175 -22.40 5.63 -33.00
N SER A 176 -23.25 6.56 -33.45
CA SER A 176 -23.10 7.13 -34.80
C SER A 176 -21.83 7.99 -34.96
N LEU A 177 -21.38 8.64 -33.88
CA LEU A 177 -20.15 9.42 -33.84
C LEU A 177 -18.91 8.53 -33.64
N GLU A 178 -19.02 7.51 -32.80
CA GLU A 178 -17.96 6.54 -32.53
C GLU A 178 -18.47 5.09 -32.65
N PRO A 179 -18.52 4.52 -33.88
CA PRO A 179 -19.11 3.20 -34.12
C PRO A 179 -18.41 2.02 -33.40
N ARG A 180 -17.20 2.22 -32.93
CA ARG A 180 -16.41 1.22 -32.20
C ARG A 180 -16.28 1.53 -30.69
N SER A 181 -17.10 2.42 -30.16
CA SER A 181 -17.14 2.69 -28.71
C SER A 181 -17.82 1.52 -27.99
N ALA A 182 -17.03 0.62 -27.38
CA ALA A 182 -17.56 -0.52 -26.62
C ALA A 182 -18.52 -0.05 -25.49
N ALA A 183 -18.20 1.04 -24.80
CA ALA A 183 -19.04 1.60 -23.75
C ALA A 183 -20.39 2.10 -24.28
N ALA A 184 -20.40 2.84 -25.41
CA ALA A 184 -21.64 3.32 -26.01
C ALA A 184 -22.52 2.16 -26.51
N LEU A 185 -21.93 1.15 -27.16
CA LEU A 185 -22.59 -0.06 -27.60
C LEU A 185 -23.14 -0.88 -26.43
N PHE A 186 -22.38 -1.02 -25.36
CA PHE A 186 -22.80 -1.71 -24.15
C PHE A 186 -24.03 -1.03 -23.50
N GLU A 187 -23.97 0.27 -23.29
CA GLU A 187 -25.09 1.01 -22.71
C GLU A 187 -26.31 1.02 -23.63
N LEU A 188 -26.15 1.08 -24.96
CA LEU A 188 -27.24 0.95 -25.91
C LEU A 188 -27.89 -0.46 -25.83
N GLY A 189 -27.08 -1.51 -25.63
CA GLY A 189 -27.56 -2.86 -25.39
C GLY A 189 -28.36 -2.97 -24.08
N LYS A 190 -27.91 -2.33 -23.01
CA LYS A 190 -28.65 -2.23 -21.74
C LYS A 190 -29.99 -1.48 -21.90
N ALA A 191 -29.98 -0.36 -22.65
CA ALA A 191 -31.20 0.39 -22.96
C ALA A 191 -32.21 -0.48 -23.73
N ALA A 192 -31.74 -1.26 -24.72
CA ALA A 192 -32.60 -2.19 -25.47
C ALA A 192 -33.17 -3.31 -24.57
N LEU A 193 -32.38 -3.85 -23.63
CA LEU A 193 -32.85 -4.81 -22.62
C LEU A 193 -33.95 -4.19 -21.73
N ALA A 194 -33.71 -2.97 -21.24
CA ALA A 194 -34.67 -2.26 -20.41
C ALA A 194 -35.98 -1.94 -21.16
N ALA A 195 -35.90 -1.75 -22.46
CA ALA A 195 -37.07 -1.59 -23.37
C ALA A 195 -37.74 -2.94 -23.73
N GLY A 196 -37.21 -4.09 -23.31
CA GLY A 196 -37.73 -5.42 -23.62
C GLY A 196 -37.33 -5.98 -24.99
N ASP A 197 -36.48 -5.27 -25.74
CA ASP A 197 -35.99 -5.71 -27.06
C ASP A 197 -34.70 -6.51 -26.92
N SER A 198 -34.85 -7.77 -26.54
CA SER A 198 -33.73 -8.68 -26.34
C SER A 198 -32.96 -9.00 -27.63
N ALA A 199 -33.58 -8.85 -28.80
CA ALA A 199 -32.91 -9.08 -30.10
C ALA A 199 -31.91 -7.97 -30.41
N ARG A 200 -32.34 -6.69 -30.29
CA ARG A 200 -31.45 -5.54 -30.44
C ARG A 200 -30.40 -5.51 -29.36
N ALA A 201 -30.74 -5.88 -28.13
CA ALA A 201 -29.80 -5.98 -27.05
C ALA A 201 -28.62 -6.91 -27.38
N VAL A 202 -28.90 -8.15 -27.85
CA VAL A 202 -27.85 -9.08 -28.26
C VAL A 202 -26.97 -8.46 -29.34
N THR A 203 -27.56 -7.84 -30.37
CA THR A 203 -26.80 -7.22 -31.47
C THR A 203 -25.83 -6.16 -30.96
N HIS A 204 -26.27 -5.27 -30.09
CA HIS A 204 -25.40 -4.19 -29.57
C HIS A 204 -24.35 -4.72 -28.60
N LEU A 205 -24.70 -5.69 -27.74
CA LEU A 205 -23.77 -6.26 -26.78
C LEU A 205 -22.70 -7.12 -27.44
N GLU A 206 -23.05 -7.88 -28.48
CA GLU A 206 -22.05 -8.60 -29.30
C GLU A 206 -21.12 -7.64 -30.04
N ALA A 207 -21.66 -6.52 -30.55
CA ALA A 207 -20.85 -5.47 -31.16
C ALA A 207 -19.91 -4.81 -30.13
N ALA A 208 -20.33 -4.65 -28.87
CA ALA A 208 -19.47 -4.15 -27.81
C ALA A 208 -18.28 -5.07 -27.55
N LEU A 209 -18.51 -6.40 -27.46
CA LEU A 209 -17.42 -7.40 -27.34
C LEU A 209 -16.54 -7.49 -28.57
N ALA A 210 -17.10 -7.27 -29.77
CA ALA A 210 -16.31 -7.21 -31.00
C ALA A 210 -15.42 -5.96 -31.04
N ALA A 211 -15.86 -4.85 -30.44
CA ALA A 211 -15.10 -3.61 -30.33
C ALA A 211 -14.00 -3.70 -29.26
N ASP A 212 -14.29 -4.36 -28.15
CA ASP A 212 -13.36 -4.66 -27.06
C ASP A 212 -13.56 -6.09 -26.54
N PRO A 213 -12.75 -7.06 -27.00
CA PRO A 213 -12.84 -8.46 -26.56
C PRO A 213 -12.50 -8.67 -25.08
N GLY A 214 -11.87 -7.71 -24.41
CA GLY A 214 -11.55 -7.75 -22.99
C GLY A 214 -12.65 -7.18 -22.09
N ALA A 215 -13.76 -6.72 -22.64
CA ALA A 215 -14.87 -6.13 -21.90
C ALA A 215 -15.73 -7.19 -21.17
N ASP A 216 -15.13 -7.87 -20.18
CA ASP A 216 -15.78 -8.99 -19.47
C ASP A 216 -17.10 -8.60 -18.77
N GLY A 217 -17.28 -7.32 -18.41
CA GLY A 217 -18.53 -6.78 -17.84
C GLY A 217 -19.75 -6.89 -18.76
N VAL A 218 -19.56 -6.96 -20.10
CA VAL A 218 -20.64 -7.11 -21.09
C VAL A 218 -21.34 -8.45 -20.97
N HIS A 219 -20.65 -9.50 -20.52
CA HIS A 219 -21.15 -10.86 -20.49
C HIS A 219 -22.41 -11.02 -19.63
N TYR A 220 -22.54 -10.28 -18.52
CA TYR A 220 -23.78 -10.35 -17.72
C TYR A 220 -25.00 -9.87 -18.51
N ALA A 221 -24.88 -8.73 -19.18
CA ALA A 221 -25.97 -8.18 -19.97
C ALA A 221 -26.33 -9.11 -21.15
N LEU A 222 -25.31 -9.72 -21.81
CA LEU A 222 -25.53 -10.73 -22.84
C LEU A 222 -26.25 -11.97 -22.30
N ALA A 223 -25.87 -12.46 -21.14
CA ALA A 223 -26.55 -13.58 -20.50
C ALA A 223 -28.03 -13.28 -20.25
N MET A 224 -28.35 -12.06 -19.79
CA MET A 224 -29.74 -11.63 -19.59
C MET A 224 -30.50 -11.51 -20.91
N ALA A 225 -29.86 -10.98 -21.97
CA ALA A 225 -30.44 -10.87 -23.29
C ALA A 225 -30.74 -12.24 -23.92
N TYR A 226 -29.80 -13.20 -23.84
CA TYR A 226 -30.01 -14.56 -24.33
C TYR A 226 -31.08 -15.31 -23.51
N ARG A 227 -31.11 -15.15 -22.19
CA ARG A 227 -32.16 -15.72 -21.34
C ARG A 227 -33.54 -15.19 -21.73
N ALA A 228 -33.67 -13.87 -21.96
CA ALA A 228 -34.93 -13.28 -22.41
C ALA A 228 -35.40 -13.82 -23.79
N ARG A 229 -34.49 -14.35 -24.61
CA ARG A 229 -34.78 -15.00 -25.88
C ARG A 229 -34.97 -16.52 -25.76
N GLY A 230 -34.87 -17.11 -24.57
CA GLY A 230 -34.98 -18.55 -24.32
C GLY A 230 -33.72 -19.34 -24.67
N ASP A 231 -32.59 -18.71 -24.97
CA ASP A 231 -31.30 -19.39 -25.25
C ASP A 231 -30.49 -19.57 -23.96
N GLU A 232 -30.92 -20.54 -23.14
CA GLU A 232 -30.28 -20.86 -21.86
C GLU A 232 -28.84 -21.35 -22.01
N GLN A 233 -28.50 -21.95 -23.15
CA GLN A 233 -27.15 -22.46 -23.40
C GLN A 233 -26.17 -21.29 -23.51
N ARG A 234 -26.45 -20.29 -24.36
CA ARG A 234 -25.60 -19.10 -24.50
C ARG A 234 -25.65 -18.25 -23.23
N ALA A 235 -26.79 -18.09 -22.60
CA ALA A 235 -26.91 -17.38 -21.33
C ALA A 235 -25.94 -17.95 -20.28
N THR A 236 -25.94 -19.28 -20.09
CA THR A 236 -25.06 -19.96 -19.14
C THR A 236 -23.58 -19.79 -19.52
N ALA A 237 -23.23 -19.84 -20.80
CA ALA A 237 -21.87 -19.64 -21.28
C ALA A 237 -21.36 -18.23 -20.90
N HIS A 238 -22.17 -17.19 -21.13
CA HIS A 238 -21.81 -15.81 -20.80
C HIS A 238 -21.74 -15.55 -19.29
N VAL A 239 -22.57 -16.15 -18.45
CA VAL A 239 -22.45 -16.05 -16.98
C VAL A 239 -21.10 -16.54 -16.48
N ARG A 240 -20.52 -17.58 -17.11
CA ARG A 240 -19.21 -18.12 -16.72
C ARG A 240 -18.04 -17.21 -17.08
N LEU A 241 -18.21 -16.36 -18.09
CA LEU A 241 -17.20 -15.42 -18.56
C LEU A 241 -17.29 -14.05 -17.89
N TRP A 242 -18.38 -13.79 -17.18
CA TRP A 242 -18.62 -12.49 -16.55
C TRP A 242 -17.62 -12.20 -15.43
N LYS A 243 -17.09 -10.98 -15.46
CA LYS A 243 -16.40 -10.34 -14.34
C LYS A 243 -17.08 -9.01 -14.03
N ASP A 244 -17.05 -8.60 -12.77
CA ASP A 244 -17.60 -7.29 -12.34
C ASP A 244 -16.66 -6.17 -12.76
N GLU A 245 -16.60 -5.93 -14.05
CA GLU A 245 -15.79 -4.87 -14.66
C GLU A 245 -16.70 -3.87 -15.38
N ARG A 246 -16.51 -2.59 -15.07
CA ARG A 246 -17.31 -1.50 -15.66
C ARG A 246 -16.65 -0.97 -16.91
N LEU A 247 -17.43 -0.81 -17.99
CA LEU A 247 -17.00 -0.12 -19.19
C LEU A 247 -17.27 1.37 -19.06
N TYR A 248 -16.22 2.15 -19.31
CA TYR A 248 -16.31 3.59 -19.34
C TYR A 248 -16.04 4.12 -20.75
N PRO A 249 -16.68 5.22 -21.18
CA PRO A 249 -16.31 5.87 -22.43
C PRO A 249 -14.89 6.41 -22.35
N VAL A 250 -14.24 6.57 -23.50
CA VAL A 250 -13.00 7.36 -23.59
C VAL A 250 -13.34 8.80 -23.17
N ASP A 251 -12.71 9.26 -22.10
CA ASP A 251 -13.08 10.49 -21.39
C ASP A 251 -11.83 11.34 -21.10
N PRO A 252 -11.41 12.19 -22.06
CA PRO A 252 -10.21 13.01 -21.92
C PRO A 252 -10.27 13.98 -20.73
N LEU A 253 -11.45 14.53 -20.39
CA LEU A 253 -11.60 15.46 -19.27
C LEU A 253 -11.45 14.74 -17.93
N MET A 254 -12.06 13.56 -17.77
CA MET A 254 -11.86 12.77 -16.55
C MET A 254 -10.48 12.13 -16.50
N THR A 255 -9.88 11.83 -17.65
CA THR A 255 -8.46 11.46 -17.71
C THR A 255 -7.58 12.57 -17.14
N GLU A 256 -7.87 13.84 -17.45
CA GLU A 256 -7.15 14.99 -16.86
C GLU A 256 -7.27 14.99 -15.32
N ILE A 257 -8.47 14.73 -14.76
CA ILE A 257 -8.66 14.60 -13.30
C ILE A 257 -7.86 13.43 -12.74
N THR A 258 -7.90 12.28 -13.41
CA THR A 258 -7.15 11.08 -13.00
C THR A 258 -5.64 11.32 -13.12
N ASP A 259 -5.20 12.09 -14.12
CA ASP A 259 -3.80 12.47 -14.29
C ASP A 259 -3.32 13.44 -13.20
N LEU A 260 -4.21 14.25 -12.63
CA LEU A 260 -3.92 15.02 -11.43
C LEU A 260 -3.68 14.10 -10.22
N LEU A 261 -4.32 12.92 -10.19
CA LEU A 261 -4.09 11.85 -9.23
C LEU A 261 -2.94 10.90 -9.64
N LYS A 262 -2.44 10.95 -10.87
CA LYS A 262 -1.16 10.32 -11.27
C LYS A 262 0.02 11.03 -10.63
N THR A 263 -0.19 11.55 -9.46
CA THR A 263 0.77 11.97 -8.49
C THR A 263 1.49 10.71 -7.96
N ALA A 264 2.44 10.88 -7.15
CA ALA A 264 3.28 9.90 -6.50
C ALA A 264 2.62 8.53 -6.21
N VAL A 265 1.34 8.51 -5.85
CA VAL A 265 0.58 7.32 -5.46
C VAL A 265 0.48 6.25 -6.56
N VAL A 266 0.27 6.63 -7.82
CA VAL A 266 0.21 5.64 -8.92
C VAL A 266 1.58 5.00 -9.14
N PHE A 267 2.64 5.81 -9.06
CA PHE A 267 4.00 5.30 -9.16
C PHE A 267 4.36 4.46 -7.93
N GLU A 268 3.89 4.84 -6.75
CA GLU A 268 4.06 4.07 -5.51
C GLU A 268 3.37 2.70 -5.61
N ILE A 269 2.10 2.66 -6.00
CA ILE A 269 1.34 1.40 -6.17
C ILE A 269 2.03 0.50 -7.20
N ARG A 270 2.35 1.02 -8.39
CA ARG A 270 3.02 0.23 -9.44
C ARG A 270 4.42 -0.20 -9.03
N GLY A 271 5.16 0.68 -8.34
CA GLY A 271 6.47 0.37 -7.79
C GLY A 271 6.40 -0.74 -6.74
N THR A 272 5.41 -0.69 -5.84
CA THR A 272 5.16 -1.74 -4.85
C THR A 272 4.78 -3.06 -5.51
N GLN A 273 3.94 -3.05 -6.54
CA GLN A 273 3.64 -4.26 -7.31
C GLN A 273 4.89 -4.84 -7.98
N ALA A 274 5.75 -3.99 -8.54
CA ALA A 274 7.03 -4.44 -9.10
C ALA A 274 7.98 -5.01 -8.03
N MET A 275 7.93 -4.49 -6.79
CA MET A 275 8.63 -5.07 -5.62
C MET A 275 8.12 -6.47 -5.30
N ASP A 276 6.80 -6.68 -5.27
CA ASP A 276 6.18 -7.98 -5.01
C ASP A 276 6.55 -9.00 -6.11
N ASP A 277 6.62 -8.55 -7.36
CA ASP A 277 7.08 -9.33 -8.52
C ASP A 277 8.62 -9.55 -8.55
N ARG A 278 9.37 -9.02 -7.58
CA ARG A 278 10.84 -9.03 -7.52
C ARG A 278 11.54 -8.34 -8.70
N LYS A 279 10.86 -7.39 -9.35
CA LYS A 279 11.40 -6.57 -10.44
C LYS A 279 12.05 -5.30 -9.90
N TRP A 280 13.13 -5.47 -9.12
CA TRP A 280 13.72 -4.41 -8.30
C TRP A 280 14.13 -3.16 -9.10
N THR A 281 14.70 -3.34 -10.28
CA THR A 281 15.12 -2.23 -11.16
C THR A 281 13.91 -1.46 -11.71
N GLU A 282 12.83 -2.16 -12.08
CA GLU A 282 11.58 -1.55 -12.52
C GLU A 282 10.92 -0.78 -11.38
N ALA A 283 10.87 -1.37 -10.19
CA ALA A 283 10.37 -0.71 -8.98
C ALA A 283 11.13 0.59 -8.70
N ALA A 284 12.47 0.56 -8.74
CA ALA A 284 13.31 1.74 -8.55
C ALA A 284 13.04 2.83 -9.60
N ALA A 285 12.80 2.46 -10.86
CA ALA A 285 12.45 3.42 -11.92
C ALA A 285 11.09 4.07 -11.63
N LEU A 286 10.09 3.29 -11.24
CA LEU A 286 8.75 3.78 -10.91
C LEU A 286 8.77 4.73 -9.69
N PHE A 287 9.48 4.39 -8.62
CA PHE A 287 9.60 5.29 -7.46
C PHE A 287 10.35 6.58 -7.81
N ARG A 288 11.36 6.55 -8.72
CA ARG A 288 11.99 7.78 -9.23
C ARG A 288 11.01 8.66 -10.01
N GLU A 289 10.13 8.08 -10.83
CA GLU A 289 9.06 8.85 -11.50
C GLU A 289 8.11 9.47 -10.47
N GLY A 290 7.74 8.74 -9.41
CA GLY A 290 6.97 9.27 -8.30
C GLY A 290 7.65 10.47 -7.62
N LEU A 291 8.96 10.40 -7.39
CA LEU A 291 9.75 11.47 -6.79
C LEU A 291 9.92 12.71 -7.69
N LYS A 292 9.77 12.59 -9.02
CA LYS A 292 9.69 13.78 -9.89
C LYS A 292 8.43 14.61 -9.61
N VAL A 293 7.37 13.95 -9.19
CA VAL A 293 6.07 14.57 -8.87
C VAL A 293 6.03 15.04 -7.41
N ALA A 294 6.55 14.21 -6.49
CA ALA A 294 6.59 14.49 -5.05
C ALA A 294 8.02 14.35 -4.50
N PRO A 295 8.91 15.32 -4.75
CA PRO A 295 10.35 15.21 -4.40
C PRO A 295 10.64 15.24 -2.91
N ARG A 296 9.63 15.49 -2.07
CA ARG A 296 9.76 15.51 -0.59
C ARG A 296 8.96 14.41 0.09
N ASP A 297 8.58 13.37 -0.64
CA ASP A 297 7.87 12.23 -0.07
C ASP A 297 8.85 11.24 0.57
N ALA A 298 8.86 11.21 1.91
CA ALA A 298 9.74 10.33 2.67
C ALA A 298 9.45 8.84 2.43
N THR A 299 8.21 8.47 2.11
CA THR A 299 7.82 7.08 1.83
C THR A 299 8.39 6.63 0.49
N LEU A 300 8.30 7.47 -0.53
CA LEU A 300 8.89 7.18 -1.83
C LEU A 300 10.42 7.05 -1.77
N HIS A 301 11.10 7.92 -1.02
CA HIS A 301 12.53 7.79 -0.78
C HIS A 301 12.87 6.47 -0.07
N GLN A 302 12.09 6.08 0.96
CA GLN A 302 12.25 4.79 1.61
C GLN A 302 12.04 3.61 0.66
N ASN A 303 10.98 3.65 -0.16
CA ASN A 303 10.66 2.59 -1.10
C ASN A 303 11.72 2.49 -2.21
N LEU A 304 12.18 3.64 -2.73
CA LEU A 304 13.28 3.69 -3.70
C LEU A 304 14.56 3.12 -3.11
N GLY A 305 14.92 3.52 -1.89
CA GLY A 305 16.09 2.98 -1.19
C GLY A 305 16.03 1.45 -1.05
N THR A 306 14.85 0.92 -0.69
CA THR A 306 14.65 -0.54 -0.59
C THR A 306 14.80 -1.22 -1.95
N ALA A 307 14.20 -0.67 -3.01
CA ALA A 307 14.32 -1.22 -4.36
C ALA A 307 15.77 -1.22 -4.87
N LEU A 308 16.51 -0.14 -4.62
CA LEU A 308 17.93 -0.02 -4.97
C LEU A 308 18.81 -1.02 -4.21
N TYR A 309 18.56 -1.19 -2.91
CA TYR A 309 19.27 -2.19 -2.11
C TYR A 309 19.09 -3.60 -2.67
N LEU A 310 17.83 -3.98 -2.97
CA LEU A 310 17.51 -5.29 -3.54
C LEU A 310 18.00 -5.45 -4.99
N ALA A 311 18.16 -4.34 -5.73
CA ALA A 311 18.76 -4.32 -7.05
C ALA A 311 20.30 -4.41 -7.03
N GLY A 312 20.94 -4.38 -5.85
CA GLY A 312 22.39 -4.50 -5.68
C GLY A 312 23.14 -3.17 -5.73
N ASP A 313 22.46 -2.04 -5.53
CA ASP A 313 23.07 -0.72 -5.38
C ASP A 313 22.92 -0.16 -3.95
N PRO A 314 23.67 -0.69 -2.98
CA PRO A 314 23.57 -0.27 -1.57
C PRO A 314 24.09 1.15 -1.31
N ARG A 315 24.86 1.76 -2.24
CA ARG A 315 25.30 3.16 -2.09
C ARG A 315 24.19 4.12 -2.42
N ALA A 316 23.49 3.89 -3.53
CA ALA A 316 22.34 4.70 -3.88
C ALA A 316 21.21 4.52 -2.85
N ALA A 317 21.00 3.29 -2.36
CA ALA A 317 20.02 3.02 -1.30
C ALA A 317 20.28 3.82 -0.02
N GLU A 318 21.56 3.92 0.41
CA GLU A 318 21.95 4.70 1.59
C GLU A 318 21.54 6.17 1.47
N ALA A 319 21.80 6.79 0.30
CA ALA A 319 21.43 8.18 0.07
C ALA A 319 19.91 8.42 0.14
N GLU A 320 19.11 7.51 -0.40
CA GLU A 320 17.65 7.60 -0.37
C GLU A 320 17.09 7.41 1.06
N PHE A 321 17.65 6.48 1.83
CA PHE A 321 17.26 6.31 3.24
C PHE A 321 17.63 7.53 4.09
N GLU A 322 18.79 8.14 3.86
CA GLU A 322 19.20 9.37 4.54
C GLU A 322 18.26 10.53 4.21
N GLU A 323 17.84 10.66 2.95
CA GLU A 323 16.88 11.66 2.54
C GLU A 323 15.51 11.42 3.19
N ALA A 324 15.03 10.17 3.24
CA ALA A 324 13.80 9.82 3.94
C ALA A 324 13.83 10.24 5.43
N ILE A 325 14.96 10.01 6.10
CA ILE A 325 15.16 10.42 7.51
C ILE A 325 15.27 11.94 7.64
N ARG A 326 15.90 12.63 6.69
CA ARG A 326 16.00 14.08 6.68
C ARG A 326 14.61 14.72 6.57
N LEU A 327 13.75 14.15 5.74
CA LEU A 327 12.36 14.60 5.55
C LEU A 327 11.47 14.27 6.76
N LEU A 328 11.63 13.06 7.32
CA LEU A 328 10.87 12.58 8.47
C LEU A 328 11.80 11.91 9.50
N PRO A 329 12.37 12.68 10.46
CA PRO A 329 13.41 12.19 11.38
C PRO A 329 13.01 11.01 12.28
N GLY A 330 11.71 10.84 12.54
CA GLY A 330 11.13 9.72 13.29
C GLY A 330 10.66 8.54 12.44
N TYR A 331 11.08 8.44 11.17
CA TYR A 331 10.65 7.34 10.32
C TYR A 331 11.45 6.07 10.60
N ALA A 332 10.84 5.11 11.30
CA ALA A 332 11.51 3.91 11.79
C ALA A 332 12.06 3.01 10.68
N LYS A 333 11.34 2.86 9.55
CA LYS A 333 11.72 1.96 8.45
C LYS A 333 13.07 2.32 7.82
N PRO A 334 13.34 3.56 7.35
CA PRO A 334 14.64 3.90 6.79
C PRO A 334 15.77 3.88 7.82
N LEU A 335 15.49 4.19 9.10
CA LEU A 335 16.46 4.02 10.18
C LEU A 335 16.88 2.56 10.32
N PHE A 336 15.92 1.63 10.30
CA PHE A 336 16.20 0.20 10.32
C PHE A 336 16.99 -0.25 9.08
N SER A 337 16.58 0.17 7.88
CA SER A 337 17.25 -0.18 6.63
C SER A 337 18.71 0.30 6.59
N LEU A 338 18.97 1.51 7.06
CA LEU A 338 20.36 2.01 7.22
C LEU A 338 21.15 1.19 8.24
N GLY A 339 20.53 0.80 9.35
CA GLY A 339 21.14 -0.07 10.34
C GLY A 339 21.62 -1.39 9.72
N VAL A 340 20.78 -2.01 8.87
CA VAL A 340 21.14 -3.24 8.12
C VAL A 340 22.32 -3.00 7.19
N LEU A 341 22.30 -1.90 6.43
CA LEU A 341 23.43 -1.55 5.54
C LEU A 341 24.74 -1.32 6.30
N MET A 342 24.68 -0.67 7.47
CA MET A 342 25.86 -0.45 8.33
C MET A 342 26.41 -1.78 8.86
N GLU A 343 25.51 -2.66 9.32
CA GLU A 343 25.87 -4.01 9.81
C GLU A 343 26.58 -4.84 8.72
N GLU A 344 26.07 -4.82 7.48
CA GLU A 344 26.67 -5.56 6.36
C GLU A 344 28.08 -5.05 6.01
N ARG A 345 28.35 -3.78 6.28
CA ARG A 345 29.68 -3.16 6.07
C ARG A 345 30.59 -3.27 7.29
N GLY A 346 30.18 -3.96 8.36
CA GLY A 346 30.94 -4.08 9.60
C GLY A 346 31.00 -2.79 10.43
N ARG A 347 30.10 -1.83 10.16
CA ARG A 347 30.01 -0.56 10.91
C ARG A 347 29.08 -0.75 12.12
N ASP A 348 29.41 -1.70 12.99
CA ASP A 348 28.53 -2.17 14.07
C ASP A 348 28.06 -1.07 15.02
N ALA A 349 28.91 -0.11 15.36
CA ALA A 349 28.56 0.98 16.26
C ALA A 349 27.46 1.89 15.65
N GLU A 350 27.54 2.15 14.36
CA GLU A 350 26.57 2.95 13.63
C GLU A 350 25.26 2.18 13.42
N ALA A 351 25.37 0.87 13.12
CA ALA A 351 24.20 -0.01 13.04
C ALA A 351 23.40 0.00 14.34
N ILE A 352 24.06 -0.12 15.49
CA ILE A 352 23.43 -0.05 16.82
C ILE A 352 22.74 1.31 17.02
N ASP A 353 23.37 2.44 16.64
CA ASP A 353 22.72 3.76 16.73
C ASP A 353 21.46 3.81 15.88
N ARG A 354 21.51 3.37 14.63
CA ARG A 354 20.36 3.39 13.71
C ARG A 354 19.23 2.48 14.20
N PHE A 355 19.55 1.26 14.65
CA PHE A 355 18.55 0.35 15.22
C PHE A 355 17.94 0.91 16.51
N THR A 356 18.74 1.51 17.39
CA THR A 356 18.23 2.16 18.62
C THR A 356 17.22 3.25 18.29
N ARG A 357 17.55 4.11 17.33
CA ARG A 357 16.63 5.17 16.87
C ARG A 357 15.38 4.60 16.21
N ALA A 358 15.50 3.52 15.42
CA ALA A 358 14.35 2.84 14.83
C ALA A 358 13.39 2.31 15.90
N VAL A 359 13.93 1.62 16.92
CA VAL A 359 13.15 1.10 18.06
C VAL A 359 12.54 2.23 18.90
N ALA A 360 13.23 3.36 19.06
CA ALA A 360 12.68 4.53 19.77
C ALA A 360 11.53 5.17 18.98
N SER A 361 11.61 5.18 17.65
CA SER A 361 10.57 5.71 16.76
C SER A 361 9.35 4.80 16.64
N ASP A 362 9.58 3.49 16.60
CA ASP A 362 8.53 2.46 16.60
C ASP A 362 8.90 1.32 17.56
N PRO A 363 8.47 1.39 18.82
CA PRO A 363 8.73 0.36 19.83
C PRO A 363 8.14 -1.02 19.49
N THR A 364 7.19 -1.09 18.56
CA THR A 364 6.53 -2.35 18.14
C THR A 364 7.23 -3.03 16.97
N MET A 365 8.22 -2.39 16.36
CA MET A 365 8.96 -2.91 15.22
C MET A 365 9.92 -4.05 15.66
N VAL A 366 9.38 -5.28 15.73
CA VAL A 366 10.09 -6.46 16.22
C VAL A 366 11.41 -6.68 15.46
N ASN A 367 11.44 -6.51 14.14
CA ASN A 367 12.65 -6.72 13.34
C ASN A 367 13.80 -5.77 13.73
N ALA A 368 13.50 -4.49 13.97
CA ALA A 368 14.50 -3.52 14.43
C ALA A 368 15.04 -3.89 15.81
N ARG A 369 14.16 -4.32 16.71
CA ARG A 369 14.52 -4.74 18.06
C ARG A 369 15.37 -6.02 18.06
N VAL A 370 15.07 -7.00 17.19
CA VAL A 370 15.90 -8.21 17.00
C VAL A 370 17.28 -7.85 16.49
N SER A 371 17.37 -7.03 15.45
CA SER A 371 18.67 -6.58 14.90
C SER A 371 19.48 -5.80 15.94
N LEU A 372 18.83 -4.93 16.74
CA LEU A 372 19.47 -4.22 17.85
C LEU A 372 20.03 -5.21 18.89
N ALA A 373 19.20 -6.15 19.35
CA ALA A 373 19.60 -7.13 20.36
C ALA A 373 20.78 -8.00 19.88
N ASP A 374 20.74 -8.46 18.62
CA ASP A 374 21.81 -9.27 18.05
C ASP A 374 23.10 -8.45 17.88
N ALA A 375 23.02 -7.21 17.40
CA ALA A 375 24.17 -6.32 17.27
C ALA A 375 24.78 -5.97 18.65
N LEU A 376 23.96 -5.70 19.66
CA LEU A 376 24.40 -5.48 21.04
C LEU A 376 25.09 -6.72 21.61
N ARG A 377 24.53 -7.91 21.37
CA ARG A 377 25.12 -9.17 21.82
C ARG A 377 26.48 -9.44 21.18
N ARG A 378 26.63 -9.23 19.86
CA ARG A 378 27.90 -9.37 19.15
C ARG A 378 28.93 -8.36 19.64
N SER A 379 28.55 -7.11 19.86
CA SER A 379 29.44 -6.06 20.37
C SER A 379 29.81 -6.19 21.85
N GLY A 380 29.31 -7.21 22.55
CA GLY A 380 29.59 -7.45 23.97
C GLY A 380 28.75 -6.62 24.95
N LYS A 381 27.79 -5.81 24.47
CA LYS A 381 26.85 -5.05 25.32
C LYS A 381 25.73 -5.96 25.81
N LEU A 382 26.08 -6.97 26.60
CA LEU A 382 25.25 -8.14 26.86
C LEU A 382 23.99 -7.83 27.70
N ASP A 383 24.09 -6.97 28.71
CA ASP A 383 22.92 -6.58 29.52
C ASP A 383 21.89 -5.80 28.71
N ALA A 384 22.33 -4.92 27.82
CA ALA A 384 21.45 -4.23 26.89
C ALA A 384 20.78 -5.21 25.92
N ALA A 385 21.52 -6.19 25.40
CA ALA A 385 20.96 -7.23 24.52
C ALA A 385 19.88 -8.06 25.25
N ILE A 386 20.11 -8.44 26.51
CA ILE A 386 19.14 -9.16 27.34
C ILE A 386 17.86 -8.36 27.52
N THR A 387 17.97 -7.05 27.72
CA THR A 387 16.82 -6.15 27.83
C THR A 387 15.99 -6.18 26.54
N GLU A 388 16.63 -6.00 25.39
CA GLU A 388 15.93 -6.00 24.10
C GLU A 388 15.29 -7.36 23.79
N TYR A 389 16.00 -8.49 24.02
CA TYR A 389 15.41 -9.82 23.85
C TYR A 389 14.22 -10.04 24.79
N THR A 390 14.25 -9.48 25.99
CA THR A 390 13.14 -9.59 26.94
C THR A 390 11.91 -8.84 26.43
N GLU A 391 12.08 -7.65 25.87
CA GLU A 391 11.00 -6.89 25.26
C GLU A 391 10.43 -7.59 24.01
N ILE A 392 11.29 -8.22 23.19
CA ILE A 392 10.83 -9.03 22.05
C ILE A 392 9.90 -10.15 22.51
N VAL A 393 10.29 -10.89 23.55
CA VAL A 393 9.46 -12.01 24.08
C VAL A 393 8.14 -11.52 24.68
N LYS A 394 8.07 -10.28 25.19
CA LYS A 394 6.81 -9.68 25.65
C LYS A 394 5.88 -9.34 24.49
N ILE A 395 6.43 -8.80 23.38
CA ILE A 395 5.68 -8.42 22.18
C ILE A 395 5.25 -9.68 21.41
N ASP A 396 6.18 -10.59 21.22
CA ASP A 396 5.97 -11.89 20.53
C ASP A 396 6.43 -13.04 21.40
N PRO A 397 5.52 -13.65 22.19
CA PRO A 397 5.82 -14.82 22.99
C PRO A 397 6.30 -16.04 22.18
N SER A 398 6.09 -16.07 20.87
CA SER A 398 6.55 -17.15 19.98
C SER A 398 7.96 -16.95 19.44
N ALA A 399 8.65 -15.86 19.77
CA ALA A 399 9.99 -15.53 19.28
C ALA A 399 11.08 -16.46 19.89
N SER A 400 11.23 -17.68 19.35
CA SER A 400 12.20 -18.68 19.80
C SER A 400 13.65 -18.19 19.68
N ASN A 401 13.96 -17.43 18.61
CA ASN A 401 15.30 -16.86 18.39
C ASN A 401 15.68 -15.82 19.45
N ALA A 402 14.72 -15.02 19.92
CA ALA A 402 14.97 -14.06 21.00
C ALA A 402 15.26 -14.77 22.34
N ARG A 403 14.53 -15.84 22.63
CA ARG A 403 14.80 -16.68 23.82
C ARG A 403 16.20 -17.31 23.76
N PHE A 404 16.58 -17.84 22.59
CA PHE A 404 17.93 -18.38 22.39
C PHE A 404 19.01 -17.30 22.52
N GLY A 405 18.85 -16.16 21.85
CA GLY A 405 19.78 -15.03 21.94
C GLY A 405 19.97 -14.52 23.38
N ARG A 406 18.86 -14.40 24.13
CA ARG A 406 18.89 -14.05 25.55
C ARG A 406 19.67 -15.07 26.39
N ALA A 407 19.44 -16.36 26.17
CA ALA A 407 20.15 -17.41 26.88
C ALA A 407 21.65 -17.37 26.60
N MET A 408 22.06 -17.16 25.33
CA MET A 408 23.47 -17.05 24.94
C MET A 408 24.14 -15.81 25.54
N ALA A 409 23.43 -14.67 25.62
CA ALA A 409 23.93 -13.49 26.30
C ALA A 409 24.16 -13.73 27.80
N LEU A 410 23.24 -14.42 28.46
CA LEU A 410 23.37 -14.84 29.88
C LEU A 410 24.52 -15.80 30.08
N VAL A 411 24.74 -16.77 29.18
CA VAL A 411 25.89 -17.70 29.22
C VAL A 411 27.22 -16.90 29.15
N ARG A 412 27.34 -15.95 28.27
CA ARG A 412 28.54 -15.09 28.18
C ARG A 412 28.78 -14.25 29.43
N LEU A 413 27.73 -13.80 30.11
CA LEU A 413 27.81 -13.13 31.41
C LEU A 413 28.04 -14.10 32.58
N ARG A 414 28.17 -15.40 32.31
CA ARG A 414 28.27 -16.48 33.34
C ARG A 414 27.07 -16.54 34.28
N ARG A 415 25.93 -16.00 33.87
CA ARG A 415 24.64 -16.06 34.59
C ARG A 415 23.92 -17.37 34.25
N PHE A 416 24.56 -18.51 34.55
CA PHE A 416 24.14 -19.84 34.08
C PHE A 416 22.79 -20.28 34.61
N ALA A 417 22.44 -19.95 35.87
CA ALA A 417 21.14 -20.28 36.45
C ALA A 417 19.99 -19.59 35.71
N GLU A 418 20.17 -18.32 35.33
CA GLU A 418 19.18 -17.59 34.54
C GLU A 418 19.11 -18.12 33.10
N ALA A 419 20.26 -18.45 32.50
CA ALA A 419 20.31 -19.05 31.15
C ALA A 419 19.54 -20.39 31.13
N ARG A 420 19.71 -21.22 32.18
CA ARG A 420 18.95 -22.48 32.36
C ARG A 420 17.44 -22.21 32.41
N SER A 421 16.99 -21.28 33.25
CA SER A 421 15.57 -20.92 33.36
C SER A 421 14.98 -20.46 32.01
N VAL A 422 15.71 -19.62 31.27
CA VAL A 422 15.29 -19.14 29.95
C VAL A 422 15.19 -20.29 28.94
N LEU A 423 16.16 -21.22 28.93
CA LEU A 423 16.14 -22.35 28.00
C LEU A 423 15.07 -23.38 28.37
N GLU A 424 14.83 -23.63 29.65
CA GLU A 424 13.74 -24.51 30.12
C GLU A 424 12.38 -23.95 29.70
N ASP A 425 12.15 -22.65 29.87
CA ASP A 425 10.94 -21.98 29.39
C ASP A 425 10.84 -22.04 27.85
N ALA A 426 11.95 -21.81 27.16
CA ALA A 426 11.99 -21.87 25.70
C ALA A 426 11.61 -23.26 25.15
N VAL A 427 12.16 -24.32 25.73
CA VAL A 427 11.85 -25.73 25.36
C VAL A 427 10.39 -26.07 25.67
N ARG A 428 9.86 -25.55 26.77
CA ARG A 428 8.45 -25.76 27.13
C ARG A 428 7.48 -25.10 26.16
N VAL A 429 7.81 -23.90 25.67
CA VAL A 429 7.00 -23.15 24.73
C VAL A 429 7.17 -23.64 23.29
N HIS A 430 8.38 -24.10 22.94
CA HIS A 430 8.78 -24.54 21.61
C HIS A 430 9.37 -25.96 21.61
N PRO A 431 8.60 -26.99 21.98
CA PRO A 431 9.11 -28.36 22.05
C PRO A 431 9.55 -28.93 20.69
N GLU A 432 9.05 -28.35 19.59
CA GLU A 432 9.39 -28.71 18.22
C GLU A 432 10.73 -28.15 17.74
N GLN A 433 11.39 -27.28 18.54
CA GLN A 433 12.64 -26.62 18.17
C GLN A 433 13.85 -27.37 18.76
N PRO A 434 14.51 -28.28 18.00
CA PRO A 434 15.58 -29.13 18.54
C PRO A 434 16.81 -28.33 18.98
N GLY A 435 17.05 -27.16 18.41
CA GLY A 435 18.16 -26.27 18.78
C GLY A 435 18.09 -25.76 20.22
N LEU A 436 16.89 -25.46 20.72
CA LEU A 436 16.66 -25.02 22.09
C LEU A 436 16.92 -26.17 23.09
N ALA A 437 16.41 -27.37 22.79
CA ALA A 437 16.63 -28.56 23.60
C ALA A 437 18.12 -28.95 23.62
N HIS A 438 18.82 -28.86 22.49
CA HIS A 438 20.27 -29.09 22.41
C HIS A 438 21.05 -28.08 23.28
N ALA A 439 20.71 -26.78 23.19
CA ALA A 439 21.36 -25.74 24.00
C ALA A 439 21.14 -25.99 25.52
N LEU A 440 19.92 -26.37 25.91
CA LEU A 440 19.62 -26.73 27.27
C LEU A 440 20.46 -27.94 27.73
N ALA A 441 20.51 -29.03 26.95
CA ALA A 441 21.28 -30.20 27.25
C ALA A 441 22.78 -29.88 27.41
N ARG A 442 23.34 -29.06 26.53
CA ARG A 442 24.74 -28.63 26.57
C ARG A 442 25.04 -27.83 27.85
N LEU A 443 24.15 -26.92 28.24
CA LEU A 443 24.28 -26.17 29.49
C LEU A 443 24.21 -27.08 30.71
N LEU A 444 23.22 -27.95 30.77
CA LEU A 444 23.06 -28.92 31.88
C LEU A 444 24.24 -29.91 32.01
N ALA A 445 24.89 -30.23 30.88
CA ALA A 445 26.02 -31.18 30.84
C ALA A 445 27.35 -30.55 31.28
N SER A 446 27.53 -29.24 31.18
CA SER A 446 28.88 -28.66 31.28
C SER A 446 28.97 -27.29 31.94
N ALA A 447 27.89 -26.76 32.52
CA ALA A 447 27.97 -25.49 33.25
C ALA A 447 29.00 -25.57 34.39
N PRO A 448 29.78 -24.51 34.66
CA PRO A 448 30.69 -24.48 35.79
C PRO A 448 29.99 -24.59 37.15
N ASP A 449 28.77 -24.06 37.27
CA ASP A 449 27.95 -24.04 38.47
C ASP A 449 27.26 -25.40 38.66
N ASP A 450 27.53 -26.03 39.83
CA ASP A 450 26.96 -27.33 40.21
C ASP A 450 25.42 -27.30 40.31
N ALA A 451 24.86 -26.19 40.75
CA ALA A 451 23.41 -26.02 40.87
C ALA A 451 22.69 -25.99 39.49
N VAL A 452 23.43 -25.72 38.43
CA VAL A 452 22.90 -25.67 37.05
C VAL A 452 23.00 -27.02 36.35
N ARG A 453 23.98 -27.84 36.73
CA ARG A 453 24.24 -29.13 36.09
C ARG A 453 23.20 -30.19 36.43
N ASP A 454 22.86 -30.98 35.42
CA ASP A 454 22.05 -32.19 35.51
C ASP A 454 22.40 -33.12 34.33
N GLY A 455 23.45 -33.90 34.51
CA GLY A 455 23.94 -34.83 33.49
C GLY A 455 22.91 -35.86 33.04
N ARG A 456 22.07 -36.36 33.97
CA ARG A 456 21.03 -37.35 33.65
C ARG A 456 19.96 -36.74 32.74
N ARG A 457 19.49 -35.56 33.09
CA ARG A 457 18.51 -34.83 32.27
C ARG A 457 19.10 -34.44 30.92
N ALA A 458 20.34 -33.94 30.89
CA ALA A 458 21.05 -33.65 29.64
C ALA A 458 21.11 -34.88 28.72
N LEU A 459 21.48 -36.04 29.27
CA LEU A 459 21.55 -37.31 28.52
C LEU A 459 20.18 -37.73 27.99
N SER A 460 19.12 -37.62 28.80
CA SER A 460 17.73 -37.89 28.34
C SER A 460 17.31 -37.04 27.17
N ILE A 461 17.61 -35.72 27.22
CA ILE A 461 17.32 -34.79 26.12
C ILE A 461 18.11 -35.21 24.86
N MET A 462 19.41 -35.49 25.00
CA MET A 462 20.24 -35.90 23.87
C MET A 462 19.79 -37.21 23.23
N GLN A 463 19.41 -38.22 24.03
CA GLN A 463 18.85 -39.47 23.52
C GLN A 463 17.54 -39.27 22.74
N SER A 464 16.73 -38.29 23.13
CA SER A 464 15.52 -37.93 22.38
C SER A 464 15.87 -37.26 21.06
N LEU A 465 16.82 -36.32 21.05
CA LEU A 465 17.25 -35.60 19.83
C LEU A 465 17.93 -36.55 18.83
N GLU A 466 18.76 -37.50 19.29
CA GLU A 466 19.44 -38.47 18.41
C GLU A 466 18.48 -39.42 17.67
N LYS A 467 17.23 -39.57 18.13
CA LYS A 467 16.21 -40.39 17.44
C LYS A 467 15.62 -39.66 16.21
N THR A 468 15.65 -38.36 16.20
CA THR A 468 14.95 -37.52 15.21
C THR A 468 15.88 -36.68 14.34
N ALA A 469 17.10 -36.38 14.81
CA ALA A 469 18.06 -35.55 14.12
C ALA A 469 19.20 -36.37 13.50
N ALA A 470 19.68 -35.93 12.34
CA ALA A 470 20.88 -36.50 11.74
C ALA A 470 22.11 -36.29 12.64
N PRO A 471 23.03 -37.26 12.74
CA PRO A 471 24.25 -37.14 13.53
C PRO A 471 25.08 -35.90 13.11
N SER A 472 25.52 -35.12 14.08
CA SER A 472 26.41 -33.98 13.86
C SER A 472 27.48 -33.93 14.95
N VAL A 473 28.63 -33.30 14.65
CA VAL A 473 29.71 -33.14 15.63
C VAL A 473 29.20 -32.53 16.93
N ALA A 474 28.35 -31.51 16.85
CA ALA A 474 27.81 -30.80 18.00
C ALA A 474 26.89 -31.69 18.88
N LEU A 475 26.03 -32.51 18.26
CA LEU A 475 25.15 -33.43 18.98
C LEU A 475 25.98 -34.51 19.66
N ILE A 476 26.95 -35.13 18.96
CA ILE A 476 27.81 -36.18 19.51
C ILE A 476 28.67 -35.64 20.66
N GLU A 477 29.26 -34.45 20.52
CA GLU A 477 30.03 -33.78 21.58
C GLU A 477 29.16 -33.54 22.81
N THR A 478 27.95 -33.00 22.64
CA THR A 478 27.06 -32.73 23.78
C THR A 478 26.61 -34.02 24.48
N THR A 479 26.37 -35.11 23.72
CA THR A 479 26.12 -36.43 24.30
C THR A 479 27.33 -36.91 25.12
N ALA A 480 28.56 -36.73 24.64
CA ALA A 480 29.78 -37.06 25.38
C ALA A 480 29.90 -36.24 26.68
N MET A 481 29.58 -34.93 26.63
CA MET A 481 29.54 -34.08 27.84
C MET A 481 28.52 -34.60 28.86
N ALA A 482 27.31 -34.95 28.43
CA ALA A 482 26.24 -35.45 29.29
C ALA A 482 26.60 -36.82 29.94
N LEU A 483 27.24 -37.70 29.18
CA LEU A 483 27.77 -38.98 29.70
C LEU A 483 28.86 -38.75 30.73
N ALA A 484 29.82 -37.86 30.46
CA ALA A 484 30.90 -37.55 31.40
C ALA A 484 30.37 -36.94 32.71
N GLU A 485 29.41 -36.00 32.64
CA GLU A 485 28.76 -35.42 33.82
C GLU A 485 27.96 -36.46 34.61
N SER A 486 27.46 -37.51 33.97
CA SER A 486 26.79 -38.64 34.61
C SER A 486 27.75 -39.69 35.12
N GLY A 487 29.07 -39.47 35.07
CA GLY A 487 30.11 -40.43 35.53
C GLY A 487 30.38 -41.57 34.55
N ARG A 488 29.78 -41.61 33.38
CA ARG A 488 29.89 -42.67 32.34
C ARG A 488 31.08 -42.40 31.42
N PHE A 489 32.30 -42.30 31.97
CA PHE A 489 33.47 -41.83 31.22
C PHE A 489 33.88 -42.75 30.07
N ALA A 490 33.77 -44.08 30.20
CA ALA A 490 34.10 -44.98 29.09
C ALA A 490 33.25 -44.72 27.85
N GLU A 491 31.95 -44.45 28.02
CA GLU A 491 31.04 -44.14 26.93
C GLU A 491 31.24 -42.71 26.43
N ALA A 492 31.55 -41.76 27.32
CA ALA A 492 31.90 -40.39 26.94
C ALA A 492 33.14 -40.36 26.04
N ILE A 493 34.20 -41.12 26.36
CA ILE A 493 35.40 -41.29 25.56
C ILE A 493 35.07 -41.83 24.16
N ALA A 494 34.24 -42.89 24.10
CA ALA A 494 33.84 -43.47 22.82
C ALA A 494 33.08 -42.45 21.93
N ARG A 495 32.12 -41.71 22.49
CA ARG A 495 31.41 -40.65 21.79
C ARG A 495 32.31 -39.50 21.41
N GLN A 496 33.22 -39.06 22.26
CA GLN A 496 34.15 -37.98 21.97
C GLN A 496 35.10 -38.34 20.81
N ARG A 497 35.59 -39.59 20.76
CA ARG A 497 36.39 -40.09 19.62
C ARG A 497 35.58 -40.10 18.31
N GLN A 498 34.29 -40.43 18.37
CA GLN A 498 33.40 -40.36 17.24
C GLN A 498 33.24 -38.91 16.73
N ALA A 499 33.07 -37.94 17.65
CA ALA A 499 33.01 -36.51 17.30
C ALA A 499 34.30 -36.03 16.61
N ILE A 500 35.47 -36.42 17.14
CA ILE A 500 36.79 -36.10 16.55
C ILE A 500 36.94 -36.73 15.17
N ALA A 501 36.56 -37.99 14.98
CA ALA A 501 36.63 -38.66 13.67
C ALA A 501 35.76 -37.92 12.64
N MET A 502 34.54 -37.55 12.99
CA MET A 502 33.62 -36.80 12.12
C MET A 502 34.16 -35.40 11.80
N ALA A 503 34.70 -34.68 12.79
CA ALA A 503 35.31 -33.36 12.57
C ALA A 503 36.52 -33.46 11.64
N THR A 504 37.34 -34.51 11.78
CA THR A 504 38.50 -34.77 10.91
C THR A 504 38.07 -35.06 9.46
N GLN A 505 37.05 -35.92 9.30
CA GLN A 505 36.49 -36.28 8.00
C GLN A 505 35.91 -35.05 7.28
N THR A 506 35.30 -34.14 8.01
CA THR A 506 34.73 -32.89 7.48
C THR A 506 35.75 -31.73 7.41
N ARG A 507 37.05 -31.99 7.67
CA ARG A 507 38.15 -31.06 7.68
C ARG A 507 37.99 -29.83 8.61
N ARG A 508 37.23 -30.02 9.70
CA ARG A 508 37.00 -29.00 10.74
C ARG A 508 38.13 -29.09 11.79
N THR A 509 39.34 -28.70 11.38
CA THR A 509 40.55 -28.74 12.23
C THR A 509 40.43 -27.84 13.47
N ASP A 510 39.69 -26.74 13.35
CA ASP A 510 39.29 -25.85 14.45
C ASP A 510 38.63 -26.61 15.61
N LEU A 511 37.71 -27.52 15.28
CA LEU A 511 37.00 -28.31 16.26
C LEU A 511 37.85 -29.46 16.86
N VAL A 512 38.76 -30.05 16.06
CA VAL A 512 39.53 -31.22 16.49
C VAL A 512 40.37 -30.92 17.73
N THR A 513 41.01 -29.76 17.81
CA THR A 513 41.82 -29.34 18.96
C THR A 513 40.98 -29.30 20.24
N ARG A 514 39.85 -28.59 20.23
CA ARG A 514 38.92 -28.46 21.35
C ARG A 514 38.32 -29.81 21.78
N LEU A 515 37.93 -30.61 20.82
CA LEU A 515 37.38 -31.95 21.07
C LEU A 515 38.42 -32.85 21.70
N SER A 516 39.70 -32.75 21.31
CA SER A 516 40.80 -33.52 21.86
C SER A 516 41.14 -33.12 23.31
N GLU A 517 40.93 -31.87 23.69
CA GLU A 517 41.06 -31.40 25.07
C GLU A 517 39.98 -32.02 25.96
N ASN A 518 38.73 -32.05 25.51
CA ASN A 518 37.66 -32.72 26.24
C ASN A 518 37.91 -34.22 26.34
N LEU A 519 38.45 -34.87 25.29
CA LEU A 519 38.82 -36.29 25.36
C LEU A 519 39.83 -36.57 26.49
N ARG A 520 40.93 -35.78 26.58
CA ARG A 520 41.92 -35.90 27.64
C ARG A 520 41.33 -35.74 29.05
N ARG A 521 40.37 -34.82 29.21
CA ARG A 521 39.60 -34.67 30.48
C ARG A 521 38.85 -35.94 30.81
N TYR A 522 38.13 -36.52 29.87
CA TYR A 522 37.33 -37.73 30.09
C TYR A 522 38.21 -38.93 30.37
N GLU A 523 39.37 -39.07 29.73
CA GLU A 523 40.36 -40.08 30.02
C GLU A 523 40.95 -39.95 31.44
N SER A 524 40.92 -38.75 32.03
CA SER A 524 41.28 -38.46 33.41
C SER A 524 40.09 -38.49 34.39
N ASN A 525 38.92 -38.99 33.97
CA ASN A 525 37.67 -38.99 34.73
C ASN A 525 37.20 -37.56 35.16
N MET A 526 37.51 -36.57 34.38
CA MET A 526 37.11 -35.19 34.63
C MET A 526 36.09 -34.74 33.55
N PRO A 527 34.88 -34.30 33.93
CA PRO A 527 33.93 -33.78 32.95
C PRO A 527 34.31 -32.39 32.45
N SER A 528 33.74 -31.99 31.31
CA SER A 528 33.85 -30.62 30.77
C SER A 528 33.12 -29.63 31.69
N ARG A 529 33.65 -28.37 31.76
CA ARG A 529 33.06 -27.28 32.53
C ARG A 529 32.90 -26.02 31.67
N THR A 530 32.89 -26.19 30.34
CA THR A 530 32.80 -25.09 29.39
C THR A 530 31.68 -25.41 28.40
N PRO A 531 30.48 -24.87 28.60
CA PRO A 531 29.35 -25.11 27.69
C PRO A 531 29.65 -24.64 26.29
N TRP A 532 30.15 -23.42 26.15
CA TRP A 532 30.63 -22.81 24.90
C TRP A 532 31.96 -22.12 25.18
N ALA A 533 32.89 -22.24 24.27
CA ALA A 533 34.13 -21.46 24.31
C ALA A 533 33.87 -19.98 24.02
N ASP A 534 34.76 -19.09 24.46
CA ASP A 534 34.60 -17.64 24.25
C ASP A 534 34.68 -17.28 22.76
N ASP A 535 35.35 -18.07 21.95
CA ASP A 535 35.49 -17.95 20.49
C ASP A 535 34.44 -18.78 19.71
N ASP A 536 33.45 -19.37 20.40
CA ASP A 536 32.41 -20.17 19.74
C ASP A 536 31.67 -19.30 18.71
N PRO A 537 31.41 -19.82 17.49
CA PRO A 537 30.69 -19.10 16.43
C PRO A 537 29.36 -18.46 16.86
N VAL A 538 28.71 -19.00 17.88
CA VAL A 538 27.48 -18.42 18.44
C VAL A 538 27.69 -17.02 19.02
N HIS A 539 28.92 -16.69 19.38
CA HIS A 539 29.32 -15.38 19.93
C HIS A 539 29.93 -14.42 18.90
N LEU A 540 30.33 -14.96 17.75
CA LEU A 540 31.05 -14.17 16.72
C LEU A 540 30.09 -13.28 15.90
N PRO A 541 30.56 -12.17 15.34
CA PRO A 541 29.82 -11.38 14.36
C PRO A 541 29.41 -12.19 13.13
N ARG A 542 28.31 -11.82 12.47
CA ARG A 542 27.83 -12.49 11.24
C ARG A 542 28.89 -12.59 10.15
N ALA A 543 29.76 -11.58 10.01
CA ALA A 543 30.86 -11.58 9.02
C ALA A 543 31.87 -12.69 9.23
N ALA A 544 32.06 -13.17 10.45
CA ALA A 544 32.97 -14.28 10.77
C ALA A 544 32.30 -15.66 10.66
N GLN A 545 30.98 -15.71 10.41
CA GLN A 545 30.20 -16.94 10.23
C GLN A 545 30.03 -17.33 8.74
N ARG A 546 30.40 -16.43 7.79
CA ARG A 546 30.46 -16.71 6.35
C ARG A 546 31.83 -17.27 5.99
#